data_b1e79b92256331389c3dd9801cdc859c
#
_entry.id   b1e79b92256331389c3dd9801cdc859c
#
_cell.length_a   1.000
_cell.length_b   1.000
_cell.length_c   1.000
_cell.angle_alpha   90.00
_cell.angle_beta   90.00
_cell.angle_gamma   90.00
#
_symmetry.space_group_name_H-M   'P 1'
#
loop_
_entity.id
_entity.type
_entity.pdbx_description
1 polymer ?
#
loop_
_entity_poly.entity_id
_entity_poly.type
_entity_poly.pdbx_seq_one_letter_code
_entity_poly.pdbx_strand_id
1 'polypeptide(L)'
;MSGPLTTKELQLAKLTLVKLVQVAAFNCEIKALEKGENVNKSEVSCLNPFLDPNGVLRVGGRLSNSDLSYDKKFPILLPRNHKFTLLVMQYFHLKYLHVGAQTLLYLVRREYWPLSGRNTARKIIHDCVIWAKTKPRTVTQIMGNLPTNRVKPSYPFTHVGIDLCGPFYIKYKGQRKGIYQKCYVAVFICFATKAIHLEIVTDLTAEAMIATLKRFFSRRGISSSICSDNAINFKGANSDLKRLQNMIGRPPEPLANYLTTEQVTWKFIPPRSPNFDGLWEVGVKSFKHHLKRVVGNVRLTMEQFLTIVIQIEGILNSRPLTPLSSDPNNFEILTPGHFLIGRLINCIPNPDYSERKDNLLSQ
;
A
#
# COMPACT_ATOMS: atom_id res chain seq x y z
N MET A 1 50.99 -6.51 31.32
CA MET A 1 50.65 -5.34 30.44
C MET A 1 49.34 -4.79 30.92
N SER A 2 49.35 -3.66 31.60
CA SER A 2 48.16 -2.96 32.08
C SER A 2 48.00 -1.68 31.24
N GLY A 3 47.06 -1.63 30.32
CA GLY A 3 46.75 -0.49 29.48
C GLY A 3 45.53 -0.76 28.61
N PRO A 4 44.99 0.27 27.93
CA PRO A 4 43.87 0.08 26.98
C PRO A 4 44.31 -0.82 25.83
N LEU A 5 43.37 -1.68 25.37
CA LEU A 5 43.60 -2.58 24.23
C LEU A 5 43.94 -1.79 22.97
N THR A 6 44.98 -2.20 22.27
CA THR A 6 45.35 -1.63 20.97
C THR A 6 44.50 -2.21 19.83
N THR A 7 44.39 -1.48 18.74
CA THR A 7 43.67 -1.94 17.54
C THR A 7 44.27 -3.25 16.98
N LYS A 8 45.60 -3.41 17.08
CA LYS A 8 46.29 -4.62 16.63
C LYS A 8 45.95 -5.85 17.49
N GLU A 9 45.88 -5.70 18.83
CA GLU A 9 45.46 -6.76 19.71
C GLU A 9 44.02 -7.21 19.48
N LEU A 10 43.13 -6.26 19.29
CA LEU A 10 41.73 -6.56 18.94
C LEU A 10 41.60 -7.30 17.61
N GLN A 11 42.37 -6.89 16.58
CA GLN A 11 42.41 -7.58 15.29
C GLN A 11 42.93 -8.99 15.41
N LEU A 12 44.02 -9.19 16.12
CA LEU A 12 44.59 -10.51 16.36
C LEU A 12 43.63 -11.44 17.13
N ALA A 13 43.02 -10.94 18.18
CA ALA A 13 42.01 -11.68 18.95
C ALA A 13 40.81 -12.08 18.05
N LYS A 14 40.32 -11.16 17.23
CA LYS A 14 39.24 -11.40 16.28
C LYS A 14 39.62 -12.51 15.28
N LEU A 15 40.79 -12.46 14.68
CA LEU A 15 41.26 -13.48 13.74
C LEU A 15 41.44 -14.84 14.41
N THR A 16 41.94 -14.87 15.66
CA THR A 16 42.09 -16.11 16.44
C THR A 16 40.72 -16.75 16.71
N LEU A 17 39.72 -15.96 17.14
CA LEU A 17 38.36 -16.44 17.35
C LEU A 17 37.73 -16.97 16.07
N VAL A 18 37.91 -16.25 14.96
CA VAL A 18 37.41 -16.69 13.64
C VAL A 18 38.01 -18.04 13.26
N LYS A 19 39.33 -18.22 13.40
CA LYS A 19 40.00 -19.48 13.08
C LYS A 19 39.46 -20.65 13.93
N LEU A 20 39.33 -20.46 15.24
CA LEU A 20 38.76 -21.48 16.12
C LEU A 20 37.37 -21.91 15.68
N VAL A 21 36.53 -20.95 15.34
CA VAL A 21 35.17 -21.19 14.85
C VAL A 21 35.17 -21.91 13.48
N GLN A 22 36.08 -21.52 12.59
CA GLN A 22 36.21 -22.14 11.28
C GLN A 22 36.76 -23.55 11.35
N VAL A 23 37.77 -23.81 12.16
CA VAL A 23 38.29 -25.15 12.38
C VAL A 23 37.24 -26.08 12.96
N ALA A 24 36.42 -25.59 13.90
CA ALA A 24 35.35 -26.40 14.47
C ALA A 24 34.23 -26.71 13.43
N ALA A 25 33.94 -25.79 12.50
CA ALA A 25 32.81 -25.92 11.58
C ALA A 25 33.20 -26.44 10.20
N PHE A 26 34.40 -26.18 9.69
CA PHE A 26 34.87 -26.44 8.33
C PHE A 26 36.17 -27.22 8.28
N ASN A 27 36.41 -28.13 9.25
CA ASN A 27 37.65 -28.87 9.37
C ASN A 27 38.03 -29.69 8.10
N CYS A 28 37.03 -30.31 7.45
CA CYS A 28 37.26 -31.10 6.24
C CYS A 28 37.67 -30.20 5.07
N GLU A 29 37.02 -29.06 4.91
CA GLU A 29 37.30 -28.10 3.87
C GLU A 29 38.69 -27.45 4.03
N ILE A 30 39.04 -27.08 5.26
CA ILE A 30 40.32 -26.49 5.60
C ILE A 30 41.46 -27.51 5.31
N LYS A 31 41.33 -28.76 5.73
CA LYS A 31 42.31 -29.81 5.47
C LYS A 31 42.48 -30.11 3.95
N ALA A 32 41.40 -30.08 3.18
CA ALA A 32 41.47 -30.26 1.74
C ALA A 32 42.23 -29.10 1.09
N LEU A 33 41.94 -27.86 1.48
CA LEU A 33 42.62 -26.67 0.94
C LEU A 33 44.11 -26.60 1.34
N GLU A 34 44.47 -27.05 2.54
CA GLU A 34 45.90 -27.17 2.99
C GLU A 34 46.67 -28.16 2.16
N LYS A 35 46.04 -29.21 1.63
CA LYS A 35 46.61 -30.19 0.72
C LYS A 35 46.61 -29.75 -0.76
N GLY A 36 46.02 -28.58 -1.06
CA GLY A 36 45.86 -28.09 -2.43
C GLY A 36 44.75 -28.79 -3.22
N GLU A 37 43.85 -29.49 -2.50
CA GLU A 37 42.71 -30.17 -3.09
C GLU A 37 41.51 -29.22 -3.24
N ASN A 38 40.68 -29.43 -4.26
CA ASN A 38 39.44 -28.67 -4.42
C ASN A 38 38.39 -29.13 -3.42
N VAL A 39 37.67 -28.18 -2.85
CA VAL A 39 36.54 -28.47 -1.96
C VAL A 39 35.34 -28.93 -2.80
N ASN A 40 35.18 -30.24 -2.92
CA ASN A 40 34.08 -30.87 -3.65
C ASN A 40 33.03 -31.38 -2.69
N LYS A 41 31.74 -31.34 -3.11
CA LYS A 41 30.58 -31.87 -2.36
C LYS A 41 30.30 -31.22 -0.98
N SER A 42 30.78 -30.00 -0.74
CA SER A 42 30.49 -29.24 0.46
C SER A 42 29.49 -28.12 0.19
N GLU A 43 28.76 -27.70 1.23
CA GLU A 43 27.82 -26.57 1.17
C GLU A 43 28.51 -25.25 0.75
N VAL A 44 29.83 -25.17 0.88
CA VAL A 44 30.64 -23.99 0.57
C VAL A 44 31.35 -24.06 -0.80
N SER A 45 31.29 -25.18 -1.49
CA SER A 45 32.00 -25.38 -2.79
C SER A 45 31.65 -24.32 -3.84
N CYS A 46 30.37 -23.89 -3.89
CA CYS A 46 29.91 -22.86 -4.83
C CYS A 46 30.43 -21.45 -4.50
N LEU A 47 31.06 -21.26 -3.35
CA LEU A 47 31.61 -19.98 -2.91
C LEU A 47 33.14 -19.86 -3.24
N ASN A 48 33.74 -20.86 -3.92
CA ASN A 48 35.19 -20.93 -4.22
C ASN A 48 36.01 -20.57 -2.97
N PRO A 49 35.90 -21.33 -1.86
CA PRO A 49 36.62 -21.02 -0.65
C PRO A 49 38.12 -21.19 -0.81
N PHE A 50 38.89 -20.34 -0.16
CA PHE A 50 40.36 -20.43 -0.11
C PHE A 50 40.87 -20.02 1.28
N LEU A 51 42.10 -20.42 1.61
CA LEU A 51 42.80 -19.99 2.81
C LEU A 51 43.65 -18.76 2.49
N ASP A 52 43.49 -17.70 3.29
CA ASP A 52 44.36 -16.53 3.20
C ASP A 52 45.72 -16.79 3.85
N PRO A 53 46.75 -15.90 3.66
CA PRO A 53 48.08 -16.06 4.27
C PRO A 53 48.09 -16.21 5.80
N ASN A 54 47.02 -15.78 6.43
CA ASN A 54 46.82 -15.96 7.91
C ASN A 54 46.12 -17.27 8.23
N GLY A 55 45.79 -18.12 7.26
CA GLY A 55 45.08 -19.39 7.51
C GLY A 55 43.60 -19.20 7.83
N VAL A 56 42.99 -18.11 7.41
CA VAL A 56 41.54 -17.84 7.56
C VAL A 56 40.80 -18.26 6.28
N LEU A 57 39.74 -19.02 6.42
CA LEU A 57 38.90 -19.45 5.30
C LEU A 57 38.03 -18.27 4.81
N ARG A 58 38.20 -17.94 3.53
CA ARG A 58 37.51 -16.81 2.87
C ARG A 58 36.75 -17.28 1.64
N VAL A 59 35.74 -16.45 1.29
CA VAL A 59 34.98 -16.66 0.06
C VAL A 59 35.76 -16.08 -1.12
N GLY A 60 35.99 -16.90 -2.15
CA GLY A 60 36.50 -16.46 -3.44
C GLY A 60 35.40 -15.80 -4.28
N GLY A 61 35.80 -14.94 -5.22
CA GLY A 61 34.83 -14.24 -6.05
C GLY A 61 35.44 -13.66 -7.30
N ARG A 62 34.64 -13.06 -8.14
CA ARG A 62 35.05 -12.43 -9.42
C ARG A 62 35.51 -10.97 -9.27
N LEU A 63 35.69 -10.50 -8.00
CA LEU A 63 36.03 -9.11 -7.71
C LEU A 63 37.50 -8.82 -7.54
N SER A 64 38.38 -9.76 -7.89
CA SER A 64 39.86 -9.64 -7.77
C SER A 64 40.39 -8.36 -8.41
N ASN A 65 39.88 -7.97 -9.57
CA ASN A 65 40.31 -6.79 -10.32
C ASN A 65 39.62 -5.48 -9.92
N SER A 66 38.81 -5.47 -8.88
CA SER A 66 38.14 -4.25 -8.38
C SER A 66 39.04 -3.46 -7.44
N ASP A 67 38.79 -2.15 -7.26
CA ASP A 67 39.52 -1.29 -6.30
C ASP A 67 38.98 -1.40 -4.86
N LEU A 68 38.21 -2.46 -4.55
CA LEU A 68 37.69 -2.70 -3.21
C LEU A 68 38.80 -3.17 -2.26
N SER A 69 38.59 -2.91 -0.95
CA SER A 69 39.48 -3.47 0.09
C SER A 69 39.43 -4.98 0.12
N TYR A 70 40.52 -5.62 0.59
CA TYR A 70 40.69 -7.07 0.62
C TYR A 70 39.51 -7.80 1.27
N ASP A 71 39.05 -7.34 2.45
CA ASP A 71 37.92 -7.95 3.15
C ASP A 71 36.60 -7.87 2.38
N LYS A 72 36.39 -6.81 1.58
CA LYS A 72 35.21 -6.69 0.74
C LYS A 72 35.28 -7.60 -0.49
N LYS A 73 36.48 -7.83 -1.04
CA LYS A 73 36.70 -8.76 -2.15
C LYS A 73 36.54 -10.21 -1.70
N PHE A 74 37.11 -10.53 -0.53
CA PHE A 74 37.26 -11.87 -0.01
C PHE A 74 36.76 -11.91 1.46
N PRO A 75 35.43 -11.82 1.70
CA PRO A 75 34.89 -11.82 3.04
C PRO A 75 35.14 -13.15 3.77
N ILE A 76 35.30 -13.06 5.08
CA ILE A 76 35.54 -14.20 5.97
C ILE A 76 34.31 -15.07 6.02
N LEU A 77 34.44 -16.36 5.74
CA LEU A 77 33.34 -17.31 5.80
C LEU A 77 32.95 -17.61 7.26
N LEU A 78 31.66 -17.52 7.55
CA LEU A 78 31.12 -17.85 8.89
C LEU A 78 30.08 -18.97 8.78
N PRO A 79 30.10 -19.95 9.72
CA PRO A 79 29.17 -21.07 9.72
C PRO A 79 27.73 -20.62 10.03
N ARG A 80 26.76 -21.36 9.51
CA ARG A 80 25.36 -21.15 9.84
C ARG A 80 25.07 -21.60 11.31
N ASN A 81 24.09 -20.97 11.93
CA ASN A 81 23.60 -21.35 13.27
C ASN A 81 24.65 -21.36 14.39
N HIS A 82 25.84 -20.78 14.16
CA HIS A 82 26.89 -20.70 15.18
C HIS A 82 26.71 -19.44 16.04
N LYS A 83 26.97 -19.56 17.36
CA LYS A 83 26.82 -18.44 18.30
C LYS A 83 27.66 -17.21 17.91
N PHE A 84 28.89 -17.44 17.45
CA PHE A 84 29.77 -16.36 16.98
C PHE A 84 29.20 -15.61 15.81
N THR A 85 28.60 -16.30 14.84
CA THR A 85 27.92 -15.69 13.67
C THR A 85 26.74 -14.82 14.10
N LEU A 86 25.95 -15.31 15.08
CA LEU A 86 24.86 -14.54 15.68
C LEU A 86 25.37 -13.27 16.37
N LEU A 87 26.42 -13.38 17.19
CA LEU A 87 27.02 -12.25 17.90
C LEU A 87 27.58 -11.20 16.94
N VAL A 88 28.28 -11.62 15.89
CA VAL A 88 28.77 -10.70 14.84
C VAL A 88 27.60 -9.95 14.19
N MET A 89 26.57 -10.66 13.79
CA MET A 89 25.41 -10.01 13.15
C MET A 89 24.64 -9.11 14.12
N GLN A 90 24.49 -9.50 15.38
CA GLN A 90 23.90 -8.65 16.42
C GLN A 90 24.73 -7.39 16.67
N TYR A 91 26.06 -7.51 16.72
CA TYR A 91 26.95 -6.36 16.84
C TYR A 91 26.76 -5.38 15.70
N PHE A 92 26.69 -5.84 14.45
CA PHE A 92 26.41 -4.97 13.32
C PHE A 92 25.03 -4.35 13.38
N HIS A 93 24.02 -5.09 13.81
CA HIS A 93 22.66 -4.57 13.98
C HIS A 93 22.62 -3.41 15.00
N LEU A 94 23.29 -3.55 16.13
CA LEU A 94 23.38 -2.51 17.16
C LEU A 94 24.23 -1.34 16.71
N LYS A 95 25.42 -1.62 16.15
CA LYS A 95 26.36 -0.60 15.67
C LYS A 95 25.75 0.34 14.65
N TYR A 96 24.88 -0.17 13.78
CA TYR A 96 24.21 0.58 12.73
C TYR A 96 22.76 0.93 13.09
N LEU A 97 22.47 1.16 14.37
CA LEU A 97 21.21 1.71 14.88
C LEU A 97 19.97 0.91 14.42
N HIS A 98 20.01 -0.40 14.64
CA HIS A 98 18.89 -1.32 14.39
C HIS A 98 18.41 -1.35 12.94
N VAL A 99 19.33 -1.36 11.99
CA VAL A 99 19.01 -1.44 10.54
C VAL A 99 18.21 -2.68 10.19
N GLY A 100 17.43 -2.60 9.09
CA GLY A 100 16.63 -3.71 8.58
C GLY A 100 17.45 -4.87 8.03
N ALA A 101 16.82 -6.03 7.81
CA ALA A 101 17.50 -7.30 7.47
C ALA A 101 18.36 -7.24 6.20
N GLN A 102 17.91 -6.54 5.16
CA GLN A 102 18.64 -6.36 3.91
C GLN A 102 19.93 -5.54 4.13
N THR A 103 19.78 -4.40 4.82
CA THR A 103 20.90 -3.50 5.13
C THR A 103 21.88 -4.17 6.08
N LEU A 104 21.40 -4.91 7.09
CA LEU A 104 22.24 -5.67 7.99
C LEU A 104 23.09 -6.69 7.21
N LEU A 105 22.48 -7.47 6.35
CA LEU A 105 23.20 -8.46 5.54
C LEU A 105 24.24 -7.81 4.61
N TYR A 106 23.90 -6.68 3.99
CA TYR A 106 24.83 -5.91 3.18
C TYR A 106 26.06 -5.45 4.00
N LEU A 107 25.83 -4.86 5.18
CA LEU A 107 26.88 -4.35 6.04
C LEU A 107 27.81 -5.47 6.56
N VAL A 108 27.24 -6.59 6.97
CA VAL A 108 28.02 -7.76 7.40
C VAL A 108 28.85 -8.32 6.26
N ARG A 109 28.32 -8.39 5.04
CA ARG A 109 29.03 -8.93 3.86
C ARG A 109 30.22 -8.10 3.42
N ARG A 110 30.43 -6.95 3.96
CA ARG A 110 31.65 -6.16 3.73
C ARG A 110 32.90 -6.75 4.41
N GLU A 111 32.71 -7.61 5.40
CA GLU A 111 33.81 -8.24 6.14
C GLU A 111 33.63 -9.76 6.28
N TYR A 112 32.38 -10.22 6.42
CA TYR A 112 32.03 -11.61 6.72
C TYR A 112 30.98 -12.15 5.76
N TRP A 113 31.06 -13.41 5.45
CA TRP A 113 30.07 -14.12 4.67
C TRP A 113 29.37 -15.19 5.53
N PRO A 114 28.29 -14.85 6.21
CA PRO A 114 27.55 -15.82 7.02
C PRO A 114 26.75 -16.75 6.11
N LEU A 115 26.92 -18.07 6.27
CA LEU A 115 26.06 -19.06 5.64
C LEU A 115 24.63 -18.89 6.15
N SER A 116 23.64 -18.98 5.27
CA SER A 116 22.22 -18.69 5.59
C SER A 116 22.00 -17.29 6.19
N GLY A 117 22.86 -16.32 5.90
CA GLY A 117 22.84 -14.99 6.52
C GLY A 117 21.52 -14.24 6.39
N ARG A 118 20.74 -14.46 5.31
CA ARG A 118 19.41 -13.84 5.15
C ARG A 118 18.44 -14.30 6.24
N ASN A 119 18.42 -15.57 6.57
CA ASN A 119 17.54 -16.12 7.61
C ASN A 119 17.97 -15.66 8.99
N THR A 120 19.28 -15.65 9.26
CA THR A 120 19.86 -15.16 10.51
C THR A 120 19.56 -13.68 10.70
N ALA A 121 19.71 -12.84 9.66
CA ALA A 121 19.37 -11.42 9.70
C ALA A 121 17.89 -11.21 10.02
N ARG A 122 16.98 -11.94 9.35
CA ARG A 122 15.54 -11.88 9.61
C ARG A 122 15.21 -12.25 11.06
N LYS A 123 15.84 -13.29 11.59
CA LYS A 123 15.66 -13.72 12.99
C LYS A 123 16.06 -12.61 13.96
N ILE A 124 17.26 -12.04 13.81
CA ILE A 124 17.75 -10.95 14.67
C ILE A 124 16.81 -9.75 14.67
N ILE A 125 16.32 -9.35 13.47
CA ILE A 125 15.37 -8.24 13.35
C ILE A 125 14.04 -8.57 14.00
N HIS A 126 13.56 -9.81 13.82
CA HIS A 126 12.32 -10.28 14.44
C HIS A 126 12.37 -10.25 15.96
N ASP A 127 13.53 -10.63 16.53
CA ASP A 127 13.75 -10.70 17.98
C ASP A 127 14.11 -9.33 18.58
N CYS A 128 14.31 -8.31 17.74
CA CYS A 128 14.67 -6.96 18.20
C CYS A 128 13.45 -6.18 18.70
N VAL A 129 13.40 -5.92 20.00
CA VAL A 129 12.30 -5.18 20.65
C VAL A 129 12.17 -3.75 20.12
N ILE A 130 13.30 -3.07 19.87
CA ILE A 130 13.31 -1.70 19.34
C ILE A 130 12.70 -1.68 17.94
N TRP A 131 13.08 -2.62 17.08
CA TRP A 131 12.50 -2.76 15.75
C TRP A 131 11.00 -3.07 15.81
N ALA A 132 10.58 -3.99 16.69
CA ALA A 132 9.17 -4.34 16.85
C ALA A 132 8.31 -3.16 17.34
N LYS A 133 8.84 -2.29 18.21
CA LYS A 133 8.16 -1.07 18.67
C LYS A 133 8.02 -0.03 17.57
N THR A 134 9.02 0.13 16.70
CA THR A 134 9.00 1.13 15.61
C THR A 134 8.21 0.65 14.39
N LYS A 135 8.14 -0.66 14.17
CA LYS A 135 7.41 -1.27 13.05
C LYS A 135 6.61 -2.48 13.53
N PRO A 136 5.55 -2.25 14.33
CA PRO A 136 4.75 -3.35 14.85
C PRO A 136 4.09 -4.14 13.72
N ARG A 137 4.05 -5.46 13.86
CA ARG A 137 3.24 -6.31 12.99
C ARG A 137 1.78 -6.14 13.40
N THR A 138 0.98 -5.59 12.52
CA THR A 138 -0.47 -5.58 12.70
C THR A 138 -1.00 -7.00 12.52
N VAL A 139 -1.81 -7.45 13.47
CA VAL A 139 -2.55 -8.71 13.32
C VAL A 139 -3.56 -8.50 12.19
N THR A 140 -3.46 -9.30 11.13
CA THR A 140 -4.48 -9.34 10.08
C THR A 140 -5.65 -10.15 10.60
N GLN A 141 -6.79 -9.50 10.79
CA GLN A 141 -8.03 -10.22 11.10
C GLN A 141 -8.45 -11.06 9.89
N ILE A 142 -8.94 -12.27 10.17
CA ILE A 142 -9.54 -13.11 9.14
C ILE A 142 -10.79 -12.38 8.65
N MET A 143 -10.87 -12.15 7.33
CA MET A 143 -12.02 -11.51 6.72
C MET A 143 -13.25 -12.42 6.85
N GLY A 144 -14.33 -11.90 7.39
CA GLY A 144 -15.61 -12.57 7.42
C GLY A 144 -16.22 -12.72 6.00
N ASN A 145 -17.28 -13.52 5.90
CA ASN A 145 -18.01 -13.68 4.65
C ASN A 145 -18.56 -12.33 4.16
N LEU A 146 -18.50 -12.10 2.86
CA LEU A 146 -19.09 -10.90 2.26
C LEU A 146 -20.62 -10.96 2.38
N PRO A 147 -21.27 -9.81 2.65
CA PRO A 147 -22.73 -9.74 2.70
C PRO A 147 -23.33 -10.10 1.34
N THR A 148 -24.50 -10.69 1.36
CA THR A 148 -25.23 -11.19 0.17
C THR A 148 -25.34 -10.14 -0.93
N ASN A 149 -25.58 -8.86 -0.56
CA ASN A 149 -25.71 -7.73 -1.50
C ASN A 149 -24.41 -7.37 -2.25
N ARG A 150 -23.26 -7.93 -1.84
CA ARG A 150 -21.96 -7.75 -2.50
C ARG A 150 -21.58 -8.90 -3.42
N VAL A 151 -22.18 -10.06 -3.25
CA VAL A 151 -21.84 -11.29 -3.99
C VAL A 151 -22.94 -11.73 -4.96
N LYS A 152 -24.21 -11.30 -4.74
CA LYS A 152 -25.28 -11.57 -5.69
C LYS A 152 -25.30 -10.50 -6.80
N PRO A 153 -25.45 -10.90 -8.07
CA PRO A 153 -25.65 -9.96 -9.15
C PRO A 153 -26.90 -9.11 -8.92
N SER A 154 -26.83 -7.83 -9.22
CA SER A 154 -27.97 -6.90 -9.18
C SER A 154 -27.75 -5.78 -10.18
N TYR A 155 -28.81 -5.06 -10.55
CA TYR A 155 -28.69 -3.87 -11.36
C TYR A 155 -27.78 -2.83 -10.71
N PRO A 156 -27.13 -1.97 -11.52
CA PRO A 156 -26.30 -0.89 -10.97
C PRO A 156 -27.09 -0.05 -9.97
N PHE A 157 -26.45 0.27 -8.82
CA PHE A 157 -27.01 1.08 -7.74
C PHE A 157 -28.28 0.54 -7.04
N THR A 158 -28.65 -0.74 -7.23
CA THR A 158 -29.69 -1.38 -6.42
C THR A 158 -29.31 -1.39 -4.93
N HIS A 159 -28.06 -1.71 -4.62
CA HIS A 159 -27.49 -1.68 -3.28
C HIS A 159 -26.29 -0.73 -3.27
N VAL A 160 -26.31 0.27 -2.38
CA VAL A 160 -25.38 1.38 -2.41
C VAL A 160 -24.76 1.62 -1.05
N GLY A 161 -23.46 1.88 -1.04
CA GLY A 161 -22.78 2.51 0.11
C GLY A 161 -22.70 4.01 -0.11
N ILE A 162 -22.99 4.79 0.94
CA ILE A 162 -22.84 6.24 0.93
C ILE A 162 -21.84 6.69 1.99
N ASP A 163 -20.99 7.65 1.62
CA ASP A 163 -20.14 8.38 2.53
C ASP A 163 -20.08 9.84 2.12
N LEU A 164 -19.86 10.72 3.09
CA LEU A 164 -19.77 12.16 2.89
C LEU A 164 -18.33 12.63 3.15
N CYS A 165 -17.76 13.36 2.23
CA CYS A 165 -16.43 13.94 2.40
C CYS A 165 -16.43 15.46 2.27
N GLY A 166 -15.58 16.12 3.03
CA GLY A 166 -15.45 17.56 3.10
C GLY A 166 -14.98 18.01 4.51
N PRO A 167 -15.13 19.28 4.87
CA PRO A 167 -15.69 20.35 4.03
C PRO A 167 -14.73 20.81 2.93
N PHE A 168 -15.27 21.21 1.78
CA PHE A 168 -14.60 21.94 0.72
C PHE A 168 -15.08 23.40 0.73
N TYR A 169 -14.22 24.32 0.32
CA TYR A 169 -14.53 25.75 0.32
C TYR A 169 -14.64 26.24 -1.11
N ILE A 170 -15.84 26.69 -1.47
CA ILE A 170 -16.19 27.18 -2.80
C ILE A 170 -16.60 28.63 -2.74
N LYS A 171 -16.48 29.32 -3.89
CA LYS A 171 -16.91 30.70 -4.11
C LYS A 171 -18.10 30.74 -5.06
N TYR A 172 -19.13 31.48 -4.73
CA TYR A 172 -20.21 31.75 -5.69
C TYR A 172 -19.87 32.97 -6.57
N LYS A 173 -20.32 32.93 -7.84
CA LYS A 173 -20.21 34.07 -8.77
C LYS A 173 -20.95 35.28 -8.18
N GLY A 174 -20.32 36.44 -8.21
CA GLY A 174 -20.94 37.69 -7.69
C GLY A 174 -20.72 37.97 -6.20
N GLN A 175 -20.17 37.06 -5.41
CA GLN A 175 -19.82 37.31 -4.01
C GLN A 175 -18.54 38.17 -3.88
N ARG A 176 -18.49 39.01 -2.81
CA ARG A 176 -17.30 39.81 -2.48
C ARG A 176 -16.06 38.91 -2.28
N LYS A 177 -14.89 39.46 -2.58
CA LYS A 177 -13.62 38.76 -2.32
C LYS A 177 -13.54 38.36 -0.85
N GLY A 178 -13.18 37.09 -0.60
CA GLY A 178 -12.96 36.56 0.76
C GLY A 178 -14.10 35.77 1.39
N ILE A 179 -15.32 35.77 0.83
CA ILE A 179 -16.42 34.98 1.31
C ILE A 179 -16.40 33.60 0.64
N TYR A 180 -16.27 32.55 1.43
CA TYR A 180 -16.29 31.17 0.98
C TYR A 180 -17.38 30.41 1.73
N GLN A 181 -18.09 29.56 1.00
CA GLN A 181 -19.09 28.67 1.60
C GLN A 181 -18.54 27.24 1.65
N LYS A 182 -18.88 26.54 2.72
CA LYS A 182 -18.59 25.14 2.90
C LYS A 182 -19.52 24.31 2.02
N CYS A 183 -18.97 23.30 1.34
CA CYS A 183 -19.75 22.26 0.71
C CYS A 183 -19.12 20.89 0.97
N TYR A 184 -19.88 19.85 0.71
CA TYR A 184 -19.48 18.47 0.91
C TYR A 184 -19.73 17.71 -0.39
N VAL A 185 -19.13 16.53 -0.52
CA VAL A 185 -19.39 15.63 -1.64
C VAL A 185 -19.90 14.31 -1.08
N ALA A 186 -21.10 13.92 -1.48
CA ALA A 186 -21.65 12.59 -1.24
C ALA A 186 -21.09 11.62 -2.27
N VAL A 187 -20.50 10.54 -1.80
CA VAL A 187 -19.90 9.48 -2.61
C VAL A 187 -20.79 8.25 -2.50
N PHE A 188 -21.50 7.94 -3.58
CA PHE A 188 -22.33 6.74 -3.68
C PHE A 188 -21.55 5.65 -4.41
N ILE A 189 -21.50 4.44 -3.86
CA ILE A 189 -20.81 3.30 -4.48
C ILE A 189 -21.74 2.11 -4.62
N CYS A 190 -21.88 1.63 -5.84
CA CYS A 190 -22.62 0.41 -6.14
C CYS A 190 -21.89 -0.82 -5.59
N PHE A 191 -22.58 -1.70 -4.86
CA PHE A 191 -21.99 -2.91 -4.31
C PHE A 191 -21.67 -3.96 -5.37
N ALA A 192 -22.53 -4.09 -6.38
CA ALA A 192 -22.36 -5.08 -7.45
C ALA A 192 -21.28 -4.67 -8.46
N THR A 193 -21.39 -3.46 -9.02
CA THR A 193 -20.55 -3.00 -10.15
C THR A 193 -19.36 -2.16 -9.70
N LYS A 194 -19.33 -1.75 -8.42
CA LYS A 194 -18.35 -0.79 -7.87
C LYS A 194 -18.36 0.56 -8.59
N ALA A 195 -19.42 0.86 -9.35
CA ALA A 195 -19.62 2.17 -9.97
C ALA A 195 -19.77 3.24 -8.88
N ILE A 196 -19.26 4.43 -9.19
CA ILE A 196 -19.26 5.58 -8.29
C ILE A 196 -20.17 6.64 -8.87
N HIS A 197 -20.95 7.31 -7.98
CA HIS A 197 -21.68 8.51 -8.31
C HIS A 197 -21.38 9.58 -7.27
N LEU A 198 -21.10 10.80 -7.74
CA LEU A 198 -20.68 11.92 -6.91
C LEU A 198 -21.69 13.04 -6.96
N GLU A 199 -22.14 13.54 -5.79
CA GLU A 199 -23.07 14.65 -5.68
C GLU A 199 -22.53 15.72 -4.72
N ILE A 200 -22.69 16.99 -5.11
CA ILE A 200 -22.36 18.09 -4.21
C ILE A 200 -23.52 18.31 -3.24
N VAL A 201 -23.17 18.39 -1.97
CA VAL A 201 -24.07 18.70 -0.87
C VAL A 201 -23.68 20.06 -0.30
N THR A 202 -24.55 21.03 -0.45
CA THR A 202 -24.25 22.42 -0.08
C THR A 202 -24.31 22.68 1.41
N ASP A 203 -25.10 21.89 2.13
CA ASP A 203 -25.30 21.99 3.59
C ASP A 203 -25.54 20.60 4.19
N LEU A 204 -25.33 20.47 5.49
CA LEU A 204 -25.58 19.25 6.28
C LEU A 204 -26.95 19.32 6.94
N THR A 205 -28.00 19.47 6.13
CA THR A 205 -29.39 19.44 6.53
C THR A 205 -30.14 18.25 5.93
N ALA A 206 -31.28 17.88 6.51
CA ALA A 206 -32.09 16.79 5.97
C ALA A 206 -32.58 17.13 4.55
N GLU A 207 -32.97 18.38 4.34
CA GLU A 207 -33.48 18.90 3.07
C GLU A 207 -32.39 18.80 1.97
N ALA A 208 -31.16 19.20 2.29
CA ALA A 208 -30.03 19.09 1.36
C ALA A 208 -29.71 17.63 1.02
N MET A 209 -29.81 16.72 2.00
CA MET A 209 -29.62 15.28 1.75
C MET A 209 -30.77 14.70 0.91
N ILE A 210 -32.03 15.05 1.19
CA ILE A 210 -33.17 14.64 0.38
C ILE A 210 -33.01 15.13 -1.07
N ALA A 211 -32.62 16.39 -1.25
CA ALA A 211 -32.34 16.93 -2.58
C ALA A 211 -31.21 16.16 -3.29
N THR A 212 -30.18 15.79 -2.56
CA THR A 212 -29.06 14.97 -3.08
C THR A 212 -29.51 13.57 -3.49
N LEU A 213 -30.32 12.90 -2.66
CA LEU A 213 -30.92 11.60 -2.98
C LEU A 213 -31.85 11.68 -4.20
N LYS A 214 -32.69 12.73 -4.29
CA LYS A 214 -33.54 12.95 -5.48
C LYS A 214 -32.71 13.08 -6.74
N ARG A 215 -31.63 13.86 -6.74
CA ARG A 215 -30.72 13.97 -7.90
C ARG A 215 -30.04 12.65 -8.25
N PHE A 216 -29.62 11.89 -7.23
CA PHE A 216 -29.04 10.57 -7.41
C PHE A 216 -30.04 9.58 -8.01
N PHE A 217 -31.24 9.46 -7.43
CA PHE A 217 -32.27 8.54 -7.90
C PHE A 217 -32.76 8.89 -9.30
N SER A 218 -32.89 10.17 -9.62
CA SER A 218 -33.29 10.61 -10.97
C SER A 218 -32.25 10.22 -12.06
N ARG A 219 -31.00 10.05 -11.69
CA ARG A 219 -29.93 9.70 -12.65
C ARG A 219 -29.54 8.22 -12.64
N ARG A 220 -29.73 7.52 -11.54
CA ARG A 220 -29.25 6.14 -11.34
C ARG A 220 -30.35 5.14 -11.03
N GLY A 221 -31.56 5.60 -10.83
CA GLY A 221 -32.69 4.79 -10.37
C GLY A 221 -32.76 4.69 -8.85
N ILE A 222 -33.92 4.30 -8.32
CA ILE A 222 -34.17 4.16 -6.90
C ILE A 222 -33.44 2.93 -6.38
N SER A 223 -32.68 3.11 -5.28
CA SER A 223 -31.95 2.02 -4.63
C SER A 223 -32.88 1.25 -3.67
N SER A 224 -32.78 -0.07 -3.66
CA SER A 224 -33.50 -0.89 -2.66
C SER A 224 -32.89 -0.76 -1.26
N SER A 225 -31.57 -0.55 -1.17
CA SER A 225 -30.90 -0.33 0.10
C SER A 225 -29.73 0.62 0.02
N ILE A 226 -29.59 1.47 1.03
CA ILE A 226 -28.44 2.36 1.24
C ILE A 226 -27.74 1.92 2.53
N CYS A 227 -26.44 1.76 2.49
CA CYS A 227 -25.59 1.47 3.65
C CYS A 227 -24.69 2.66 3.94
N SER A 228 -24.56 3.04 5.20
CA SER A 228 -23.66 4.11 5.65
C SER A 228 -22.87 3.68 6.88
N ASP A 229 -21.76 4.37 7.14
CA ASP A 229 -20.99 4.17 8.37
C ASP A 229 -21.77 4.67 9.59
N ASN A 230 -21.55 3.99 10.71
CA ASN A 230 -22.09 4.37 12.02
C ASN A 230 -21.04 5.20 12.78
N ALA A 231 -20.88 6.45 12.42
CA ALA A 231 -19.80 7.33 12.82
C ALA A 231 -19.82 7.81 14.28
N ILE A 232 -20.07 6.92 15.23
CA ILE A 232 -20.16 7.25 16.68
C ILE A 232 -18.79 7.55 17.34
N ASN A 233 -17.65 7.31 16.67
CA ASN A 233 -16.35 7.16 17.35
C ASN A 233 -15.31 8.27 17.19
N PHE A 234 -15.61 9.46 16.66
CA PHE A 234 -14.62 10.55 16.62
C PHE A 234 -14.68 11.43 17.88
N LYS A 235 -13.99 11.02 18.93
CA LYS A 235 -13.66 11.91 20.06
C LYS A 235 -12.76 13.03 19.54
N GLY A 236 -13.26 14.28 19.55
CA GLY A 236 -12.48 15.47 19.16
C GLY A 236 -12.81 16.06 17.78
N ALA A 237 -13.80 15.53 17.06
CA ALA A 237 -14.20 16.08 15.77
C ALA A 237 -14.88 17.45 15.89
N ASN A 238 -14.56 18.33 14.93
CA ASN A 238 -15.20 19.63 14.74
C ASN A 238 -16.73 19.49 14.68
N SER A 239 -17.48 20.55 15.11
CA SER A 239 -18.95 20.55 15.16
C SER A 239 -19.63 20.11 13.86
N ASP A 240 -19.03 20.43 12.73
CA ASP A 240 -19.51 20.06 11.39
C ASP A 240 -19.45 18.54 11.15
N LEU A 241 -18.38 17.87 11.59
CA LEU A 241 -18.23 16.40 11.51
C LEU A 241 -19.26 15.70 12.41
N LYS A 242 -19.55 16.25 13.59
CA LYS A 242 -20.61 15.70 14.48
C LYS A 242 -21.98 15.82 13.85
N ARG A 243 -22.28 16.94 13.17
CA ARG A 243 -23.53 17.15 12.46
C ARG A 243 -23.70 16.16 11.29
N LEU A 244 -22.65 15.96 10.53
CA LEU A 244 -22.55 14.98 9.46
C LEU A 244 -22.79 13.55 9.96
N GLN A 245 -22.18 13.20 11.08
CA GLN A 245 -22.31 11.92 11.75
C GLN A 245 -23.74 11.65 12.26
N ASN A 246 -24.36 12.65 12.89
CA ASN A 246 -25.72 12.52 13.40
C ASN A 246 -26.74 12.35 12.25
N MET A 247 -26.52 13.02 11.11
CA MET A 247 -27.41 12.94 9.97
C MET A 247 -27.35 11.57 9.27
N ILE A 248 -26.14 10.97 9.23
CA ILE A 248 -25.94 9.64 8.64
C ILE A 248 -26.30 8.54 9.64
N GLY A 249 -25.95 8.69 10.94
CA GLY A 249 -26.14 7.67 11.98
C GLY A 249 -27.57 7.52 12.49
N ARG A 250 -28.38 8.59 12.47
CA ARG A 250 -29.81 8.62 12.78
C ARG A 250 -30.47 9.63 11.86
N PRO A 251 -31.03 9.18 10.71
CA PRO A 251 -31.67 10.12 9.79
C PRO A 251 -32.75 10.91 10.50
N PRO A 252 -32.75 12.25 10.36
CA PRO A 252 -33.82 13.09 10.87
C PRO A 252 -35.18 12.64 10.31
N GLU A 253 -36.24 12.88 11.06
CA GLU A 253 -37.61 12.44 10.72
C GLU A 253 -38.00 12.74 9.25
N PRO A 254 -37.77 13.96 8.69
CA PRO A 254 -38.08 14.23 7.28
C PRO A 254 -37.35 13.32 6.30
N LEU A 255 -36.07 13.01 6.56
CA LEU A 255 -35.30 12.11 5.74
C LEU A 255 -35.76 10.65 5.87
N ALA A 256 -36.08 10.22 7.10
CA ALA A 256 -36.62 8.88 7.36
C ALA A 256 -37.96 8.67 6.64
N ASN A 257 -38.86 9.65 6.72
CA ASN A 257 -40.16 9.64 6.05
C ASN A 257 -40.00 9.59 4.52
N TYR A 258 -39.10 10.40 3.96
CA TYR A 258 -38.80 10.35 2.51
C TYR A 258 -38.31 8.96 2.06
N LEU A 259 -37.38 8.38 2.79
CA LEU A 259 -36.83 7.05 2.46
C LEU A 259 -37.91 5.96 2.56
N THR A 260 -38.79 6.04 3.57
CA THR A 260 -39.91 5.10 3.71
C THR A 260 -40.91 5.25 2.56
N THR A 261 -41.22 6.47 2.12
CA THR A 261 -42.07 6.72 0.96
C THR A 261 -41.51 6.15 -0.32
N GLU A 262 -40.21 6.26 -0.51
CA GLU A 262 -39.50 5.68 -1.68
C GLU A 262 -39.18 4.18 -1.52
N GLN A 263 -39.60 3.55 -0.43
CA GLN A 263 -39.34 2.12 -0.11
C GLN A 263 -37.84 1.78 -0.04
N VAL A 264 -37.01 2.72 0.35
CA VAL A 264 -35.56 2.55 0.49
C VAL A 264 -35.20 2.11 1.90
N THR A 265 -34.55 0.97 2.04
CA THR A 265 -34.06 0.49 3.33
C THR A 265 -32.70 1.11 3.65
N TRP A 266 -32.61 1.94 4.70
CA TRP A 266 -31.31 2.44 5.18
C TRP A 266 -30.72 1.49 6.23
N LYS A 267 -29.47 1.05 6.00
CA LYS A 267 -28.74 0.12 6.87
C LYS A 267 -27.48 0.79 7.40
N PHE A 268 -27.24 0.61 8.70
CA PHE A 268 -26.02 1.06 9.35
C PHE A 268 -25.06 -0.13 9.51
N ILE A 269 -23.77 0.15 9.34
CA ILE A 269 -22.75 -0.85 9.65
C ILE A 269 -22.60 -0.95 11.17
N PRO A 270 -22.33 -2.16 11.71
CA PRO A 270 -22.05 -2.31 13.13
C PRO A 270 -20.91 -1.40 13.58
N PRO A 271 -21.02 -0.76 14.76
CA PRO A 271 -19.95 0.10 15.27
C PRO A 271 -18.63 -0.66 15.39
N ARG A 272 -17.51 0.00 15.07
CA ARG A 272 -16.16 -0.56 15.14
C ARG A 272 -15.88 -1.76 14.19
N SER A 273 -16.57 -1.83 13.08
CA SER A 273 -16.40 -2.89 12.07
C SER A 273 -15.79 -2.34 10.78
N PRO A 274 -14.51 -1.89 10.78
CA PRO A 274 -13.87 -1.25 9.62
C PRO A 274 -13.77 -2.18 8.40
N ASN A 275 -13.91 -3.49 8.59
CA ASN A 275 -13.89 -4.46 7.50
C ASN A 275 -15.12 -4.39 6.59
N PHE A 276 -16.22 -3.75 7.03
CA PHE A 276 -17.44 -3.56 6.24
C PHE A 276 -17.38 -2.29 5.37
N ASP A 277 -16.54 -1.30 5.74
CA ASP A 277 -16.47 0.05 5.17
C ASP A 277 -15.54 0.17 3.96
N GLY A 278 -14.70 -0.80 3.73
CA GLY A 278 -13.58 -0.72 2.80
C GLY A 278 -13.94 -0.29 1.37
N LEU A 279 -15.20 -0.41 0.95
CA LEU A 279 -15.62 -0.08 -0.41
C LEU A 279 -15.75 1.43 -0.62
N TRP A 280 -16.53 2.11 0.24
CA TRP A 280 -16.73 3.56 0.10
C TRP A 280 -15.56 4.35 0.70
N GLU A 281 -14.86 3.83 1.70
CA GLU A 281 -13.63 4.43 2.19
C GLU A 281 -12.58 4.54 1.08
N VAL A 282 -12.42 3.47 0.28
CA VAL A 282 -11.55 3.48 -0.92
C VAL A 282 -12.06 4.48 -1.97
N GLY A 283 -13.38 4.58 -2.16
CA GLY A 283 -13.98 5.56 -3.07
C GLY A 283 -13.69 7.00 -2.66
N VAL A 284 -13.89 7.33 -1.39
CA VAL A 284 -13.57 8.65 -0.83
C VAL A 284 -12.07 8.94 -0.91
N LYS A 285 -11.22 7.98 -0.60
CA LYS A 285 -9.76 8.10 -0.76
C LYS A 285 -9.38 8.41 -2.21
N SER A 286 -9.96 7.68 -3.16
CA SER A 286 -9.69 7.86 -4.58
C SER A 286 -10.18 9.22 -5.08
N PHE A 287 -11.38 9.64 -4.68
CA PHE A 287 -11.89 10.97 -4.99
C PHE A 287 -10.98 12.08 -4.46
N LYS A 288 -10.65 12.05 -3.16
CA LYS A 288 -9.74 13.04 -2.54
C LYS A 288 -8.37 13.07 -3.20
N HIS A 289 -7.86 11.92 -3.62
CA HIS A 289 -6.58 11.81 -4.31
C HIS A 289 -6.57 12.53 -5.66
N HIS A 290 -7.62 12.33 -6.48
CA HIS A 290 -7.75 13.04 -7.76
C HIS A 290 -8.01 14.53 -7.55
N LEU A 291 -8.92 14.88 -6.64
CA LEU A 291 -9.25 16.27 -6.34
C LEU A 291 -8.01 17.07 -5.91
N LYS A 292 -7.20 16.51 -5.00
CA LYS A 292 -5.98 17.18 -4.52
C LYS A 292 -4.96 17.41 -5.65
N ARG A 293 -4.87 16.51 -6.60
CA ARG A 293 -3.94 16.62 -7.74
C ARG A 293 -4.38 17.67 -8.76
N VAL A 294 -5.70 17.77 -9.00
CA VAL A 294 -6.26 18.69 -10.00
C VAL A 294 -6.37 20.10 -9.44
N VAL A 295 -6.85 20.23 -8.21
CA VAL A 295 -7.18 21.54 -7.61
C VAL A 295 -5.99 22.13 -6.84
N GLY A 296 -5.17 21.26 -6.20
CA GLY A 296 -4.10 21.75 -5.32
C GLY A 296 -4.66 22.65 -4.21
N ASN A 297 -4.17 23.89 -4.16
CA ASN A 297 -4.61 24.91 -3.20
C ASN A 297 -5.52 25.98 -3.82
N VAL A 298 -5.95 25.80 -5.08
CA VAL A 298 -6.79 26.77 -5.79
C VAL A 298 -8.21 26.73 -5.26
N ARG A 299 -8.79 27.90 -5.07
CA ARG A 299 -10.18 28.07 -4.63
C ARG A 299 -11.08 28.22 -5.85
N LEU A 300 -12.01 27.30 -6.00
CA LEU A 300 -12.88 27.15 -7.18
C LEU A 300 -14.23 27.83 -6.98
N THR A 301 -14.83 28.24 -8.09
CA THR A 301 -16.27 28.56 -8.11
C THR A 301 -17.10 27.26 -8.02
N MET A 302 -18.39 27.39 -7.65
CA MET A 302 -19.30 26.24 -7.58
C MET A 302 -19.33 25.48 -8.91
N GLU A 303 -19.40 26.19 -10.02
CA GLU A 303 -19.46 25.59 -11.36
C GLU A 303 -18.17 24.83 -11.73
N GLN A 304 -17.01 25.45 -11.45
CA GLN A 304 -15.71 24.78 -11.63
C GLN A 304 -15.58 23.54 -10.78
N PHE A 305 -15.99 23.63 -9.51
CA PHE A 305 -15.95 22.51 -8.58
C PHE A 305 -16.87 21.37 -9.03
N LEU A 306 -18.10 21.69 -9.45
CA LEU A 306 -19.06 20.72 -9.99
C LEU A 306 -18.49 20.01 -11.23
N THR A 307 -17.89 20.77 -12.15
CA THR A 307 -17.27 20.23 -13.37
C THR A 307 -16.16 19.23 -13.00
N ILE A 308 -15.27 19.60 -12.08
CA ILE A 308 -14.16 18.73 -11.65
C ILE A 308 -14.69 17.48 -10.94
N VAL A 309 -15.71 17.60 -10.08
CA VAL A 309 -16.32 16.45 -9.39
C VAL A 309 -16.89 15.45 -10.41
N ILE A 310 -17.61 15.94 -11.44
CA ILE A 310 -18.16 15.10 -12.50
C ILE A 310 -17.05 14.46 -13.36
N GLN A 311 -15.99 15.20 -13.68
CA GLN A 311 -14.83 14.64 -14.39
C GLN A 311 -14.14 13.54 -13.59
N ILE A 312 -13.97 13.72 -12.28
CA ILE A 312 -13.42 12.69 -11.41
C ILE A 312 -14.34 11.47 -11.35
N GLU A 313 -15.68 11.65 -11.32
CA GLU A 313 -16.64 10.54 -11.43
C GLU A 313 -16.40 9.73 -12.69
N GLY A 314 -16.24 10.39 -13.85
CA GLY A 314 -15.94 9.75 -15.12
C GLY A 314 -14.64 8.95 -15.09
N ILE A 315 -13.56 9.52 -14.53
CA ILE A 315 -12.27 8.84 -14.38
C ILE A 315 -12.40 7.61 -13.48
N LEU A 316 -13.06 7.73 -12.34
CA LEU A 316 -13.24 6.64 -11.39
C LEU A 316 -14.08 5.50 -11.96
N ASN A 317 -15.05 5.81 -12.83
CA ASN A 317 -15.87 4.81 -13.51
C ASN A 317 -15.21 4.23 -14.77
N SER A 318 -14.10 4.78 -15.21
CA SER A 318 -13.26 4.24 -16.29
C SER A 318 -12.13 3.34 -15.81
N ARG A 319 -12.00 3.12 -14.47
CA ARG A 319 -10.96 2.26 -13.93
C ARG A 319 -11.18 0.78 -14.32
N PRO A 320 -10.10 0.02 -14.60
CA PRO A 320 -10.20 -1.39 -14.95
C PRO A 320 -10.70 -2.21 -13.76
N LEU A 321 -11.65 -3.13 -14.00
CA LEU A 321 -12.11 -4.14 -13.04
C LEU A 321 -11.50 -5.50 -13.34
N THR A 322 -11.60 -5.96 -14.60
CA THR A 322 -11.06 -7.23 -15.09
C THR A 322 -10.88 -7.16 -16.60
N PRO A 323 -9.96 -7.95 -17.20
CA PRO A 323 -9.92 -8.14 -18.64
C PRO A 323 -11.23 -8.73 -19.16
N LEU A 324 -11.68 -8.32 -20.34
CA LEU A 324 -12.85 -8.89 -21.03
C LEU A 324 -12.51 -10.15 -21.82
N SER A 325 -11.24 -10.34 -22.19
CA SER A 325 -10.73 -11.47 -22.93
C SER A 325 -9.56 -12.13 -22.21
N SER A 326 -9.39 -13.43 -22.37
CA SER A 326 -8.21 -14.18 -21.97
C SER A 326 -7.07 -14.12 -23.00
N ASP A 327 -7.31 -13.54 -24.17
CA ASP A 327 -6.29 -13.32 -25.20
C ASP A 327 -5.32 -12.21 -24.78
N PRO A 328 -4.00 -12.50 -24.66
CA PRO A 328 -3.01 -11.50 -24.28
C PRO A 328 -2.87 -10.33 -25.28
N ASN A 329 -3.37 -10.48 -26.50
CA ASN A 329 -3.37 -9.41 -27.51
C ASN A 329 -4.64 -8.55 -27.48
N ASN A 330 -5.67 -8.94 -26.73
CA ASN A 330 -6.88 -8.16 -26.57
C ASN A 330 -6.81 -7.37 -25.25
N PHE A 331 -6.62 -6.06 -25.36
CA PHE A 331 -6.53 -5.14 -24.23
C PHE A 331 -7.88 -4.59 -23.75
N GLU A 332 -8.99 -5.15 -24.21
CA GLU A 332 -10.31 -4.74 -23.74
C GLU A 332 -10.50 -5.07 -22.26
N ILE A 333 -10.93 -4.06 -21.52
CA ILE A 333 -11.11 -4.13 -20.07
C ILE A 333 -12.55 -3.82 -19.69
N LEU A 334 -13.10 -4.59 -18.76
CA LEU A 334 -14.35 -4.27 -18.11
C LEU A 334 -14.14 -3.14 -17.10
N THR A 335 -15.00 -2.13 -17.18
CA THR A 335 -14.99 -0.99 -16.25
C THR A 335 -16.38 -0.78 -15.64
N PRO A 336 -16.51 -0.04 -14.53
CA PRO A 336 -17.81 0.36 -14.00
C PRO A 336 -18.67 1.10 -15.03
N GLY A 337 -18.04 1.86 -15.95
CA GLY A 337 -18.71 2.56 -17.02
C GLY A 337 -19.54 1.67 -17.95
N HIS A 338 -19.08 0.46 -18.23
CA HIS A 338 -19.81 -0.52 -19.06
C HIS A 338 -21.18 -0.86 -18.46
N PHE A 339 -21.28 -0.93 -17.14
CA PHE A 339 -22.56 -1.17 -16.45
C PHE A 339 -23.47 0.05 -16.43
N LEU A 340 -22.93 1.26 -16.65
CA LEU A 340 -23.68 2.52 -16.60
C LEU A 340 -24.20 2.96 -17.97
N ILE A 341 -23.35 2.86 -18.99
CA ILE A 341 -23.62 3.38 -20.36
C ILE A 341 -23.28 2.38 -21.47
N GLY A 342 -22.96 1.13 -21.13
CA GLY A 342 -22.62 0.07 -22.09
C GLY A 342 -21.21 0.17 -22.71
N ARG A 343 -20.40 1.17 -22.34
CA ARG A 343 -19.05 1.41 -22.87
C ARG A 343 -18.16 2.13 -21.87
N LEU A 344 -16.88 2.32 -22.24
CA LEU A 344 -15.97 3.21 -21.49
C LEU A 344 -16.50 4.65 -21.48
N ILE A 345 -16.50 5.30 -20.31
CA ILE A 345 -17.00 6.69 -20.18
C ILE A 345 -16.04 7.68 -20.83
N ASN A 346 -14.73 7.52 -20.65
CA ASN A 346 -13.69 8.41 -21.18
C ASN A 346 -13.12 7.91 -22.51
N CYS A 347 -13.83 7.07 -23.23
CA CYS A 347 -13.45 6.73 -24.59
C CYS A 347 -13.77 7.93 -25.48
N ILE A 348 -12.76 8.68 -25.85
CA ILE A 348 -12.84 9.52 -27.05
C ILE A 348 -13.07 8.52 -28.19
N PRO A 349 -14.14 8.66 -29.02
CA PRO A 349 -14.27 7.82 -30.19
C PRO A 349 -12.97 7.99 -30.98
N ASN A 350 -12.18 6.94 -31.09
CA ASN A 350 -11.00 6.98 -31.92
C ASN A 350 -11.48 7.35 -33.32
N PRO A 351 -10.90 8.38 -33.94
CA PRO A 351 -11.17 8.61 -35.36
C PRO A 351 -10.89 7.30 -36.08
N ASP A 352 -11.75 6.92 -36.98
CA ASP A 352 -11.53 5.75 -37.80
C ASP A 352 -10.27 5.97 -38.65
N TYR A 353 -9.22 5.26 -38.29
CA TYR A 353 -7.92 5.32 -38.96
C TYR A 353 -7.77 4.25 -40.05
N SER A 354 -8.80 3.43 -40.29
CA SER A 354 -8.75 2.34 -41.26
C SER A 354 -8.40 2.77 -42.69
N GLU A 355 -8.65 4.03 -43.05
CA GLU A 355 -8.30 4.62 -44.34
C GLU A 355 -7.00 5.44 -44.36
N ARG A 356 -6.30 5.57 -43.19
CA ARG A 356 -5.03 6.31 -43.13
C ARG A 356 -3.86 5.41 -43.52
N LYS A 357 -2.98 5.93 -44.38
CA LYS A 357 -1.74 5.24 -44.76
C LYS A 357 -0.83 5.09 -43.52
N ASP A 358 -0.24 3.92 -43.35
CA ASP A 358 0.58 3.54 -42.18
C ASP A 358 1.72 4.53 -41.85
N ASN A 359 2.26 5.23 -42.84
CA ASN A 359 3.31 6.24 -42.67
C ASN A 359 2.83 7.56 -42.03
N LEU A 360 1.54 7.75 -41.79
CA LEU A 360 0.97 8.91 -41.09
C LEU A 360 0.55 8.59 -39.65
N LEU A 361 0.67 7.34 -39.20
CA LEU A 361 0.32 6.89 -37.87
C LEU A 361 1.49 7.04 -36.86
N SER A 362 2.69 7.41 -37.32
CA SER A 362 3.92 7.58 -36.49
C SER A 362 4.23 9.05 -36.14
N GLN A 363 3.33 9.98 -36.40
CA GLN A 363 3.37 11.36 -35.94
C GLN A 363 2.23 11.61 -34.94
#